data_af69e22bd80f2d91124b582564f32ac1
#
_entry.id   af69e22bd80f2d91124b582564f32ac1
#
_cell.length_a   1.000
_cell.length_b   1.000
_cell.length_c   1.000
_cell.angle_alpha   90.00
_cell.angle_beta   90.00
_cell.angle_gamma   90.00
#
_symmetry.space_group_name_H-M   'P 1'
#
loop_
_entity.id
_entity.type
_entity.pdbx_description
1 polymer ?
#
loop_
_entity_poly.entity_id
_entity_poly.type
_entity_poly.pdbx_seq_one_letter_code
_entity_poly.pdbx_strand_id
1 'polypeptide(L)'
;IYRLLENTGINIETIPGVNSFCAIGSKLGYPLVEGNDILTIIPATAPQEKIEQAIALSDNVVLMKVYKNFAEVVDSLEKHGLVDNSVMISRCGLPEEEIISDIKLAKDKKVNYLSTILARRKK
;
A
#
# COMPACT_ATOMS: atom_id res chain seq x y z
N ILE A 1 20.49 -6.32 -0.43
CA ILE A 1 21.38 -7.31 0.24
C ILE A 1 21.93 -8.28 -0.80
N TYR A 2 21.12 -8.96 -1.61
CA TYR A 2 21.56 -9.94 -2.61
C TYR A 2 22.73 -9.40 -3.46
N ARG A 3 22.56 -8.23 -4.11
CA ARG A 3 23.60 -7.58 -4.92
C ARG A 3 24.92 -7.29 -4.18
N LEU A 4 24.86 -7.09 -2.86
CA LEU A 4 26.07 -6.85 -2.06
C LEU A 4 26.84 -8.13 -1.74
N LEU A 5 26.18 -9.28 -1.85
CA LEU A 5 26.76 -10.59 -1.53
C LEU A 5 27.10 -11.41 -2.79
N GLU A 6 26.66 -10.97 -3.96
CA GLU A 6 26.73 -11.72 -5.22
C GLU A 6 28.15 -12.17 -5.62
N ASN A 7 29.16 -11.40 -5.25
CA ASN A 7 30.57 -11.70 -5.59
C ASN A 7 31.43 -12.07 -4.38
N THR A 8 30.81 -12.43 -3.26
CA THR A 8 31.56 -12.73 -2.01
C THR A 8 31.93 -14.21 -1.86
N GLY A 9 31.46 -15.09 -2.77
CA GLY A 9 31.60 -16.53 -2.63
C GLY A 9 30.70 -17.17 -1.56
N ILE A 10 29.83 -16.38 -0.91
CA ILE A 10 28.85 -16.86 0.06
C ILE A 10 27.72 -17.52 -0.70
N ASN A 11 27.31 -18.74 -0.28
CA ASN A 11 26.11 -19.38 -0.82
C ASN A 11 24.87 -18.63 -0.35
N ILE A 12 24.06 -18.12 -1.31
CA ILE A 12 22.87 -17.32 -1.03
C ILE A 12 21.64 -18.12 -1.46
N GLU A 13 20.72 -18.35 -0.51
CA GLU A 13 19.42 -18.93 -0.77
C GLU A 13 18.33 -17.88 -0.50
N THR A 14 17.41 -17.70 -1.44
CA THR A 14 16.26 -16.79 -1.27
C THR A 14 15.02 -17.64 -0.96
N ILE A 15 14.52 -17.49 0.27
CA ILE A 15 13.29 -18.16 0.71
C ILE A 15 12.12 -17.19 0.50
N PRO A 16 11.10 -17.54 -0.32
CA PRO A 16 9.95 -16.68 -0.53
C PRO A 16 9.09 -16.54 0.72
N GLY A 17 8.51 -15.37 0.90
CA GLY A 17 7.59 -15.08 2.00
C GLY A 17 6.33 -14.38 1.53
N VAL A 18 5.34 -14.26 2.41
CA VAL A 18 4.12 -13.50 2.16
C VAL A 18 4.40 -12.03 2.41
N ASN A 19 4.19 -11.18 1.41
CA ASN A 19 4.32 -9.74 1.59
C ASN A 19 3.10 -9.15 2.32
N SER A 20 3.27 -7.95 2.90
CA SER A 20 2.24 -7.32 3.75
C SER A 20 0.93 -7.07 3.02
N PHE A 21 0.96 -6.60 1.79
CA PHE A 21 -0.28 -6.27 1.06
C PHE A 21 -1.06 -7.52 0.64
N CYS A 22 -0.41 -8.66 0.36
CA CYS A 22 -1.11 -9.92 0.15
C CYS A 22 -1.75 -10.44 1.44
N ALA A 23 -1.03 -10.36 2.57
CA ALA A 23 -1.58 -10.72 3.87
C ALA A 23 -2.79 -9.85 4.25
N ILE A 24 -2.70 -8.54 3.99
CA ILE A 24 -3.79 -7.58 4.22
C ILE A 24 -4.98 -7.90 3.31
N GLY A 25 -4.77 -8.11 2.03
CA GLY A 25 -5.82 -8.45 1.07
C GLY A 25 -6.57 -9.72 1.48
N SER A 26 -5.82 -10.78 1.84
CA SER A 26 -6.40 -12.03 2.36
C SER A 26 -7.23 -11.82 3.63
N LYS A 27 -6.68 -11.07 4.58
CA LYS A 27 -7.35 -10.82 5.87
C LYS A 27 -8.66 -10.06 5.72
N LEU A 28 -8.70 -9.09 4.83
CA LEU A 28 -9.85 -8.22 4.60
C LEU A 28 -10.83 -8.77 3.56
N GLY A 29 -10.52 -9.88 2.90
CA GLY A 29 -11.28 -10.33 1.73
C GLY A 29 -11.26 -9.29 0.61
N TYR A 30 -10.18 -8.52 0.50
CA TYR A 30 -10.03 -7.42 -0.45
C TYR A 30 -9.21 -7.90 -1.67
N PRO A 31 -9.83 -8.10 -2.83
CA PRO A 31 -9.11 -8.53 -4.02
C PRO A 31 -8.18 -7.43 -4.50
N LEU A 32 -6.90 -7.79 -4.71
CA LEU A 32 -5.88 -6.83 -5.19
C LEU A 32 -6.00 -6.56 -6.68
N VAL A 33 -6.41 -7.57 -7.45
CA VAL A 33 -6.58 -7.50 -8.91
C VAL A 33 -7.75 -8.35 -9.32
N GLU A 34 -8.56 -7.89 -10.26
CA GLU A 34 -9.63 -8.63 -10.89
C GLU A 34 -9.60 -8.43 -12.41
N GLY A 35 -9.67 -9.53 -13.15
CA GLY A 35 -9.69 -9.48 -14.60
C GLY A 35 -8.44 -8.82 -15.20
N ASN A 36 -8.64 -7.71 -15.89
CA ASN A 36 -7.58 -6.96 -16.58
C ASN A 36 -7.10 -5.72 -15.81
N ASP A 37 -7.39 -5.64 -14.52
CA ASP A 37 -7.00 -4.49 -13.70
C ASP A 37 -5.48 -4.30 -13.62
N ILE A 38 -5.06 -3.06 -13.64
CA ILE A 38 -3.67 -2.68 -13.40
C ILE A 38 -3.48 -2.43 -11.90
N LEU A 39 -2.58 -3.20 -11.28
CA LEU A 39 -2.15 -2.99 -9.91
C LEU A 39 -0.80 -2.27 -9.87
N THR A 40 -0.75 -1.15 -9.17
CA THR A 40 0.50 -0.46 -8.85
C THR A 40 0.81 -0.52 -7.37
N ILE A 41 2.06 -0.88 -7.04
CA ILE A 41 2.58 -0.91 -5.68
C ILE A 41 3.64 0.19 -5.57
N ILE A 42 3.39 1.18 -4.72
CA ILE A 42 4.28 2.33 -4.58
C ILE A 42 4.46 2.71 -3.10
N PRO A 43 5.68 3.05 -2.65
CA PRO A 43 5.87 3.64 -1.33
C PRO A 43 5.39 5.10 -1.34
N ALA A 44 4.59 5.50 -0.35
CA ALA A 44 4.11 6.87 -0.20
C ALA A 44 5.24 7.87 0.15
N THR A 45 6.47 7.38 0.31
CA THR A 45 7.70 8.19 0.43
C THR A 45 8.29 8.57 -0.93
N ALA A 46 7.72 8.11 -2.04
CA ALA A 46 8.10 8.53 -3.39
C ALA A 46 7.74 10.02 -3.61
N PRO A 47 8.37 10.69 -4.60
CA PRO A 47 7.97 12.03 -4.99
C PRO A 47 6.47 12.10 -5.32
N GLN A 48 5.80 13.18 -4.90
CA GLN A 48 4.35 13.34 -5.06
C GLN A 48 3.88 13.19 -6.51
N GLU A 49 4.65 13.71 -7.45
CA GLU A 49 4.35 13.57 -8.88
C GLU A 49 4.30 12.10 -9.34
N LYS A 50 5.20 11.25 -8.82
CA LYS A 50 5.18 9.80 -9.13
C LYS A 50 3.98 9.11 -8.51
N ILE A 51 3.58 9.52 -7.29
CA ILE A 51 2.38 8.98 -6.63
C ILE A 51 1.14 9.34 -7.45
N GLU A 52 1.00 10.60 -7.86
CA GLU A 52 -0.10 11.07 -8.71
C GLU A 52 -0.19 10.29 -10.03
N GLN A 53 0.93 10.13 -10.72
CA GLN A 53 1.00 9.37 -11.97
C GLN A 53 0.60 7.90 -11.76
N ALA A 54 1.11 7.27 -10.71
CA ALA A 54 0.80 5.88 -10.38
C ALA A 54 -0.70 5.69 -10.10
N ILE A 55 -1.32 6.59 -9.31
CA ILE A 55 -2.74 6.54 -8.99
C ILE A 55 -3.59 6.79 -10.26
N ALA A 56 -3.20 7.76 -11.09
CA ALA A 56 -3.94 8.12 -12.30
C ALA A 56 -4.04 6.96 -13.31
N LEU A 57 -2.97 6.16 -13.43
CA LEU A 57 -2.85 5.08 -14.42
C LEU A 57 -3.31 3.72 -13.91
N SER A 58 -3.69 3.60 -12.64
CA SER A 58 -3.99 2.31 -12.01
C SER A 58 -5.47 2.14 -11.73
N ASP A 59 -5.94 0.90 -11.82
CA ASP A 59 -7.26 0.51 -11.33
C ASP A 59 -7.21 0.20 -9.82
N ASN A 60 -6.10 -0.38 -9.38
CA ASN A 60 -5.83 -0.71 -7.99
C ASN A 60 -4.45 -0.22 -7.58
N VAL A 61 -4.33 0.32 -6.37
CA VAL A 61 -3.08 0.85 -5.83
C VAL A 61 -2.83 0.32 -4.43
N VAL A 62 -1.61 -0.13 -4.20
CA VAL A 62 -1.07 -0.41 -2.86
C VAL A 62 -0.11 0.70 -2.49
N LEU A 63 -0.44 1.45 -1.45
CA LEU A 63 0.41 2.52 -0.93
C LEU A 63 1.03 2.07 0.39
N MET A 64 2.35 1.90 0.38
CA MET A 64 3.13 1.48 1.54
C MET A 64 3.81 2.67 2.21
N LYS A 65 4.11 2.55 3.51
CA LYS A 65 4.85 3.59 4.27
C LYS A 65 4.14 4.95 4.29
N VAL A 66 2.81 4.95 4.41
CA VAL A 66 1.96 6.16 4.34
C VAL A 66 2.10 7.10 5.53
N TYR A 67 2.85 6.73 6.56
CA TYR A 67 2.94 7.42 7.85
C TYR A 67 3.41 8.89 7.79
N LYS A 68 4.18 9.27 6.74
CA LYS A 68 4.69 10.64 6.60
C LYS A 68 3.75 11.56 5.83
N ASN A 69 3.10 11.02 4.81
CA ASN A 69 2.36 11.78 3.80
C ASN A 69 0.91 11.30 3.69
N PHE A 70 0.33 10.89 4.84
CA PHE A 70 -1.00 10.26 4.83
C PHE A 70 -2.09 11.19 4.28
N ALA A 71 -2.10 12.45 4.72
CA ALA A 71 -3.08 13.43 4.25
C ALA A 71 -2.98 13.67 2.74
N GLU A 72 -1.78 13.88 2.21
CA GLU A 72 -1.54 14.10 0.78
C GLU A 72 -1.91 12.87 -0.05
N VAL A 73 -1.67 11.67 0.47
CA VAL A 73 -2.07 10.41 -0.16
C VAL A 73 -3.59 10.30 -0.23
N VAL A 74 -4.30 10.63 0.84
CA VAL A 74 -5.77 10.64 0.87
C VAL A 74 -6.32 11.64 -0.15
N ASP A 75 -5.75 12.84 -0.24
CA ASP A 75 -6.13 13.86 -1.23
C ASP A 75 -5.94 13.34 -2.67
N SER A 76 -4.82 12.68 -2.94
CA SER A 76 -4.55 12.08 -4.24
C SER A 76 -5.55 10.99 -4.60
N LEU A 77 -5.88 10.11 -3.65
CA LEU A 77 -6.88 9.06 -3.86
C LEU A 77 -8.29 9.64 -4.09
N GLU A 78 -8.65 10.70 -3.38
CA GLU A 78 -9.92 11.41 -3.55
C GLU A 78 -10.02 12.05 -4.94
N LYS A 79 -9.00 12.80 -5.34
CA LYS A 79 -8.89 13.44 -6.66
C LYS A 79 -9.07 12.46 -7.82
N HIS A 80 -8.58 11.23 -7.66
CA HIS A 80 -8.64 10.19 -8.70
C HIS A 80 -9.77 9.17 -8.51
N GLY A 81 -10.67 9.36 -7.54
CA GLY A 81 -11.87 8.54 -7.34
C GLY A 81 -11.63 7.14 -6.77
N LEU A 82 -10.52 6.94 -6.03
CA LEU A 82 -10.20 5.67 -5.38
C LEU A 82 -10.49 5.66 -3.87
N VAL A 83 -10.68 6.83 -3.26
CA VAL A 83 -10.77 6.98 -1.81
C VAL A 83 -11.93 6.21 -1.18
N ASP A 84 -13.11 6.19 -1.82
CA ASP A 84 -14.31 5.55 -1.28
C ASP A 84 -14.23 4.01 -1.27
N ASN A 85 -13.34 3.43 -2.06
CA ASN A 85 -13.04 1.99 -2.09
C ASN A 85 -11.62 1.73 -1.58
N SER A 86 -11.22 2.43 -0.55
CA SER A 86 -9.92 2.27 0.07
C SER A 86 -10.04 1.82 1.52
N VAL A 87 -9.02 1.15 1.99
CA VAL A 87 -8.89 0.72 3.38
C VAL A 87 -7.43 0.86 3.80
N MET A 88 -7.20 1.37 5.00
CA MET A 88 -5.88 1.37 5.62
C MET A 88 -5.84 0.34 6.74
N ILE A 89 -4.75 -0.40 6.81
CA ILE A 89 -4.44 -1.24 7.96
C ILE A 89 -3.06 -0.88 8.51
N SER A 90 -3.01 -0.69 9.82
CA SER A 90 -1.78 -0.51 10.59
C SER A 90 -1.48 -1.77 11.37
N ARG A 91 -0.20 -2.17 11.40
CA ARG A 91 0.30 -3.29 12.22
C ARG A 91 -0.45 -4.61 11.96
N CYS A 92 -0.75 -4.92 10.71
CA CYS A 92 -1.47 -6.12 10.29
C CYS A 92 -0.88 -7.40 10.94
N GLY A 93 -1.72 -8.15 11.67
CA GLY A 93 -1.32 -9.36 12.37
C GLY A 93 -0.47 -9.16 13.63
N LEU A 94 -0.25 -7.93 14.07
CA LEU A 94 0.51 -7.58 15.27
C LEU A 94 -0.43 -7.04 16.36
N PRO A 95 0.05 -6.97 17.63
CA PRO A 95 -0.67 -6.25 18.68
C PRO A 95 -0.97 -4.81 18.26
N GLU A 96 -2.10 -4.26 18.68
CA GLU A 96 -2.58 -2.91 18.33
C GLU A 96 -2.84 -2.73 16.82
N GLU A 97 -3.26 -3.80 16.15
CA GLU A 97 -3.73 -3.71 14.78
C GLU A 97 -4.92 -2.74 14.70
N GLU A 98 -4.90 -1.84 13.73
CA GLU A 98 -5.98 -0.91 13.47
C GLU A 98 -6.39 -0.98 12.00
N ILE A 99 -7.70 -1.11 11.74
CA ILE A 99 -8.30 -1.10 10.39
C ILE A 99 -9.13 0.17 10.27
N ILE A 100 -8.88 0.96 9.24
CA ILE A 100 -9.62 2.19 8.94
C ILE A 100 -10.23 2.05 7.56
N SER A 101 -11.55 1.89 7.52
CA SER A 101 -12.32 1.74 6.28
C SER A 101 -12.69 3.08 5.65
N ASP A 102 -12.86 4.14 6.45
CA ASP A 102 -13.02 5.50 5.95
C ASP A 102 -11.76 6.32 6.23
N ILE A 103 -10.86 6.29 5.25
CA ILE A 103 -9.56 6.97 5.39
C ILE A 103 -9.69 8.50 5.33
N LYS A 104 -10.79 9.05 4.80
CA LYS A 104 -11.03 10.51 4.78
C LYS A 104 -11.19 11.05 6.18
N LEU A 105 -11.95 10.34 7.03
CA LEU A 105 -12.17 10.74 8.42
C LEU A 105 -10.90 10.61 9.30
N ALA A 106 -9.92 9.87 8.83
CA ALA A 106 -8.68 9.64 9.55
C ALA A 106 -7.54 10.58 9.12
N LYS A 107 -7.78 11.54 8.23
CA LYS A 107 -6.77 12.37 7.56
C LYS A 107 -5.83 13.09 8.53
N ASP A 108 -6.34 13.52 9.69
CA ASP A 108 -5.58 14.21 10.73
C ASP A 108 -4.93 13.26 11.76
N LYS A 109 -5.12 11.93 11.61
CA LYS A 109 -4.53 10.95 12.52
C LYS A 109 -3.04 10.81 12.30
N LYS A 110 -2.30 10.63 13.40
CA LYS A 110 -0.92 10.17 13.32
C LYS A 110 -0.91 8.68 12.98
N VAL A 111 -0.40 8.36 11.81
CA VAL A 111 -0.38 7.01 11.26
C VAL A 111 0.91 6.28 11.66
N ASN A 112 0.80 4.99 12.00
CA ASN A 112 1.95 4.15 12.34
C ASN A 112 2.82 3.88 11.09
N TYR A 113 4.13 3.66 11.30
CA TYR A 113 5.05 3.31 10.22
C TYR A 113 4.63 2.04 9.45
N LEU A 114 4.09 1.04 10.17
CA LEU A 114 3.63 -0.23 9.59
C LEU A 114 2.20 -0.11 9.04
N SER A 115 1.93 0.94 8.26
CA SER A 115 0.61 1.17 7.67
C SER A 115 0.66 1.08 6.16
N THR A 116 -0.37 0.44 5.61
CA THR A 116 -0.55 0.23 4.18
C THR A 116 -1.98 0.56 3.80
N ILE A 117 -2.17 1.26 2.69
CA ILE A 117 -3.47 1.49 2.08
C ILE A 117 -3.63 0.57 0.88
N LEU A 118 -4.78 -0.10 0.80
CA LEU A 118 -5.28 -0.72 -0.42
C LEU A 118 -6.39 0.17 -0.96
N ALA A 119 -6.32 0.56 -2.22
CA ALA A 119 -7.30 1.41 -2.87
C ALA A 119 -7.69 0.87 -4.24
N ARG A 120 -8.98 0.94 -4.59
CA ARG A 120 -9.53 0.46 -5.86
C ARG A 120 -10.36 1.54 -6.52
N ARG A 121 -10.27 1.62 -7.84
CA ARG A 121 -11.21 2.38 -8.64
C ARG A 121 -12.59 1.68 -8.60
N LYS A 122 -13.65 2.45 -8.40
CA LYS A 122 -15.00 1.92 -8.51
C LYS A 122 -15.27 1.55 -9.97
N LYS A 123 -15.69 0.32 -10.20
CA LYS A 123 -16.19 -0.12 -11.52
C LYS A 123 -17.64 0.27 -11.69
#